data_b98a161f44f72bccc5db86c518e57444
#
_entry.id   b98a161f44f72bccc5db86c518e57444
#
_cell.length_a   1.000
_cell.length_b   1.000
_cell.length_c   1.000
_cell.angle_alpha   90.00
_cell.angle_beta   90.00
_cell.angle_gamma   90.00
#
_symmetry.space_group_name_H-M   'P 1'
#
loop_
_entity.id
_entity.type
_entity.pdbx_description
1 polymer ?
#
loop_
_entity_poly.entity_id
_entity_poly.type
_entity_poly.pdbx_seq_one_letter_code
_entity_poly.pdbx_strand_id
1 'polypeptide(L)'
;MRAAALASLLILAPVTAGASPLSCPLHSPSPLGQPRTALREVWVLSWPTLNPVPIGSPPPIAAPDEELEAGTTLRQFWRMNIDSKDQVECRYGGPDQVLRLDASAVKRCELRATKKGRRFVISRFSCV
;
A
#
# COMPACT_ATOMS: atom_id res chain seq x y z
N MET A 1 -34.06 53.54 -7.28
CA MET A 1 -33.69 52.19 -7.73
C MET A 1 -32.39 51.82 -7.06
N ARG A 2 -32.45 50.89 -6.08
CA ARG A 2 -31.23 50.43 -5.40
C ARG A 2 -30.90 49.04 -5.95
N ALA A 3 -29.75 48.94 -6.64
CA ALA A 3 -29.20 47.67 -7.08
C ALA A 3 -28.49 47.04 -5.88
N ALA A 4 -28.99 45.92 -5.40
CA ALA A 4 -28.30 45.10 -4.38
C ALA A 4 -27.24 44.26 -5.12
N ALA A 5 -26.00 44.54 -4.90
CA ALA A 5 -24.90 43.68 -5.32
C ALA A 5 -24.77 42.51 -4.38
N LEU A 6 -25.16 41.33 -4.87
CA LEU A 6 -24.93 40.07 -4.18
C LEU A 6 -23.43 39.73 -4.37
N ALA A 7 -22.66 39.94 -3.34
CA ALA A 7 -21.29 39.46 -3.26
C ALA A 7 -21.34 37.94 -3.00
N SER A 8 -21.08 37.16 -4.02
CA SER A 8 -20.87 35.70 -3.86
C SER A 8 -19.54 35.47 -3.18
N LEU A 9 -19.58 35.10 -1.91
CA LEU A 9 -18.42 34.66 -1.17
C LEU A 9 -18.05 33.24 -1.66
N LEU A 10 -17.06 33.16 -2.52
CA LEU A 10 -16.40 31.89 -2.86
C LEU A 10 -15.60 31.43 -1.63
N ILE A 11 -16.18 30.50 -0.88
CA ILE A 11 -15.46 29.81 0.19
C ILE A 11 -14.57 28.77 -0.49
N LEU A 12 -13.30 29.10 -0.70
CA LEU A 12 -12.28 28.13 -1.04
C LEU A 12 -12.06 27.26 0.19
N ALA A 13 -12.60 26.04 0.17
CA ALA A 13 -12.24 25.03 1.17
C ALA A 13 -10.74 24.72 1.03
N PRO A 14 -9.97 24.72 2.13
CA PRO A 14 -8.57 24.33 2.07
C PRO A 14 -8.51 22.85 1.65
N VAL A 15 -7.89 22.60 0.49
CA VAL A 15 -7.50 21.25 0.12
C VAL A 15 -6.35 20.87 1.04
N THR A 16 -6.67 20.12 2.11
CA THR A 16 -5.63 19.49 2.91
C THR A 16 -4.96 18.44 2.03
N ALA A 17 -3.77 18.75 1.54
CA ALA A 17 -2.90 17.77 0.91
C ALA A 17 -2.42 16.78 1.98
N GLY A 18 -3.31 15.92 2.46
CA GLY A 18 -2.95 14.74 3.23
C GLY A 18 -2.26 13.76 2.30
N ALA A 19 -1.19 13.09 2.76
CA ALA A 19 -0.59 11.99 2.03
C ALA A 19 -1.71 11.02 1.61
N SER A 20 -1.86 10.81 0.30
CA SER A 20 -2.84 9.85 -0.22
C SER A 20 -2.52 8.47 0.34
N PRO A 21 -3.50 7.74 0.90
CA PRO A 21 -3.25 6.41 1.40
C PRO A 21 -2.75 5.52 0.26
N LEU A 22 -1.67 4.78 0.53
CA LEU A 22 -1.10 3.83 -0.38
C LEU A 22 -1.86 2.50 -0.23
N SER A 23 -2.26 1.88 -1.31
CA SER A 23 -2.93 0.58 -1.27
C SER A 23 -2.57 -0.31 -2.46
N CYS A 24 -2.57 -1.62 -2.22
CA CYS A 24 -2.52 -2.59 -3.30
C CYS A 24 -3.93 -2.83 -3.83
N PRO A 25 -4.18 -2.67 -5.13
CA PRO A 25 -5.43 -3.12 -5.73
C PRO A 25 -5.65 -4.61 -5.49
N LEU A 26 -6.88 -5.04 -5.21
CA LEU A 26 -7.19 -6.46 -4.97
C LEU A 26 -7.08 -7.31 -6.24
N HIS A 27 -7.13 -6.68 -7.40
CA HIS A 27 -6.92 -7.32 -8.69
C HIS A 27 -5.86 -6.54 -9.47
N SER A 28 -5.06 -7.26 -10.22
CA SER A 28 -4.00 -6.65 -11.02
C SER A 28 -4.56 -5.58 -11.96
N PRO A 29 -3.92 -4.40 -12.04
CA PRO A 29 -4.21 -3.46 -13.10
C PRO A 29 -3.85 -4.13 -14.42
N SER A 30 -4.87 -4.48 -15.21
CA SER A 30 -4.69 -5.23 -16.44
C SER A 30 -4.25 -4.30 -17.57
N PRO A 31 -3.13 -4.55 -18.24
CA PRO A 31 -2.97 -4.09 -19.59
C PRO A 31 -4.03 -4.77 -20.45
N LEU A 32 -4.61 -4.04 -21.39
CA LEU A 32 -5.63 -4.52 -22.32
C LEU A 32 -5.31 -5.93 -22.87
N GLY A 33 -6.19 -6.90 -22.59
CA GLY A 33 -6.10 -8.25 -23.13
C GLY A 33 -5.60 -9.34 -22.19
N GLN A 34 -5.19 -9.03 -20.95
CA GLN A 34 -4.80 -10.04 -19.97
C GLN A 34 -5.87 -10.19 -18.87
N PRO A 35 -6.17 -11.43 -18.43
CA PRO A 35 -7.10 -11.63 -17.33
C PRO A 35 -6.58 -11.00 -16.04
N ARG A 36 -7.47 -10.34 -15.31
CA ARG A 36 -7.14 -9.82 -13.99
C ARG A 36 -6.92 -10.97 -13.01
N THR A 37 -5.81 -10.90 -12.29
CA THR A 37 -5.49 -11.86 -11.23
C THR A 37 -5.63 -11.22 -9.87
N ALA A 38 -6.05 -12.00 -8.88
CA ALA A 38 -6.20 -11.54 -7.51
C ALA A 38 -4.83 -11.28 -6.86
N LEU A 39 -4.80 -10.35 -5.93
CA LEU A 39 -3.62 -10.08 -5.10
C LEU A 39 -3.28 -11.32 -4.26
N ARG A 40 -2.09 -11.88 -4.45
CA ARG A 40 -1.64 -13.11 -3.79
C ARG A 40 -0.72 -12.87 -2.62
N GLU A 41 0.20 -11.95 -2.77
CA GLU A 41 1.22 -11.64 -1.78
C GLU A 41 1.50 -10.14 -1.76
N VAL A 42 1.92 -9.67 -0.62
CA VAL A 42 2.44 -8.31 -0.46
C VAL A 42 3.80 -8.42 0.22
N TRP A 43 4.82 -7.85 -0.40
CA TRP A 43 6.15 -7.76 0.17
C TRP A 43 6.45 -6.33 0.57
N VAL A 44 6.78 -6.14 1.82
CA VAL A 44 7.31 -4.86 2.31
C VAL A 44 8.83 -4.94 2.24
N LEU A 45 9.44 -4.06 1.45
CA LEU A 45 10.87 -4.02 1.23
C LEU A 45 11.45 -2.84 1.98
N SER A 46 12.41 -3.09 2.86
CA SER A 46 13.07 -2.05 3.64
C SER A 46 14.56 -2.06 3.34
N TRP A 47 15.05 -0.96 2.76
CA TRP A 47 16.47 -0.77 2.53
C TRP A 47 17.05 0.10 3.64
N PRO A 48 18.05 -0.41 4.38
CA PRO A 48 18.75 0.43 5.33
C PRO A 48 19.48 1.56 4.59
N THR A 49 19.29 2.79 5.01
CA THR A 49 19.87 4.00 4.38
C THR A 49 21.38 4.12 4.58
N LEU A 50 21.97 3.35 5.48
CA LEU A 50 23.33 3.57 5.98
C LEU A 50 24.39 2.61 5.42
N ASN A 51 24.00 1.55 4.72
CA ASN A 51 24.96 0.60 4.14
C ASN A 51 24.64 0.37 2.67
N PRO A 52 25.64 0.49 1.78
CA PRO A 52 25.44 0.09 0.40
C PRO A 52 25.08 -1.39 0.35
N VAL A 53 23.93 -1.71 -0.22
CA VAL A 53 23.55 -3.10 -0.46
C VAL A 53 24.48 -3.65 -1.55
N PRO A 54 25.17 -4.78 -1.33
CA PRO A 54 26.00 -5.37 -2.37
C PRO A 54 25.21 -5.63 -3.65
N ILE A 55 25.84 -5.37 -4.79
CA ILE A 55 25.23 -5.62 -6.11
C ILE A 55 24.85 -7.10 -6.19
N GLY A 56 23.58 -7.39 -6.55
CA GLY A 56 23.08 -8.76 -6.67
C GLY A 56 22.46 -9.34 -5.40
N SER A 57 22.46 -8.60 -4.30
CA SER A 57 21.73 -9.04 -3.10
C SER A 57 20.23 -9.02 -3.33
N PRO A 58 19.47 -10.04 -2.85
CA PRO A 58 18.03 -9.99 -2.88
C PRO A 58 17.53 -8.82 -2.04
N PRO A 59 16.41 -8.16 -2.45
CA PRO A 59 15.84 -7.08 -1.66
C PRO A 59 15.46 -7.59 -0.27
N PRO A 60 15.73 -6.83 0.81
CA PRO A 60 15.40 -7.25 2.16
C PRO A 60 13.90 -7.17 2.38
N ILE A 61 13.25 -8.32 2.49
CA ILE A 61 11.84 -8.42 2.82
C ILE A 61 11.68 -8.26 4.33
N ALA A 62 10.91 -7.25 4.74
CA ALA A 62 10.62 -7.02 6.14
C ALA A 62 9.48 -7.93 6.62
N ALA A 63 9.73 -8.66 7.70
CA ALA A 63 8.67 -9.35 8.40
C ALA A 63 7.73 -8.34 9.07
N PRO A 64 6.42 -8.67 9.27
CA PRO A 64 5.53 -7.80 10.01
C PRO A 64 6.03 -7.61 11.45
N ASP A 65 5.88 -6.38 11.97
CA ASP A 65 6.22 -6.07 13.36
C ASP A 65 5.22 -6.67 14.33
N GLU A 66 3.99 -6.84 13.89
CA GLU A 66 2.90 -7.40 14.67
C GLU A 66 1.99 -8.25 13.80
N GLU A 67 1.57 -9.38 14.33
CA GLU A 67 0.64 -10.29 13.67
C GLU A 67 -0.45 -10.70 14.66
N LEU A 68 -1.71 -10.52 14.24
CA LEU A 68 -2.89 -10.89 15.02
C LEU A 68 -3.74 -11.86 14.21
N GLU A 69 -3.97 -13.04 14.78
CA GLU A 69 -4.84 -14.05 14.21
C GLU A 69 -6.03 -14.26 15.15
N ALA A 70 -7.24 -14.04 14.63
CA ALA A 70 -8.47 -14.21 15.39
C ALA A 70 -9.53 -14.90 14.53
N GLY A 71 -9.86 -16.16 14.86
CA GLY A 71 -10.79 -16.94 14.06
C GLY A 71 -10.28 -17.18 12.65
N THR A 72 -11.01 -16.66 11.66
CA THR A 72 -10.65 -16.76 10.24
C THR A 72 -9.94 -15.52 9.70
N THR A 73 -9.67 -14.53 10.54
CA THR A 73 -9.06 -13.26 10.14
C THR A 73 -7.60 -13.19 10.58
N LEU A 74 -6.74 -12.81 9.66
CA LEU A 74 -5.33 -12.50 9.89
C LEU A 74 -5.12 -11.01 9.66
N ARG A 75 -4.39 -10.36 10.58
CA ARG A 75 -3.95 -8.98 10.43
C ARG A 75 -2.46 -8.91 10.67
N GLN A 76 -1.75 -8.23 9.77
CA GLN A 76 -0.32 -7.98 9.88
C GLN A 76 -0.06 -6.49 9.79
N PHE A 77 0.89 -6.00 10.59
CA PHE A 77 1.24 -4.59 10.67
C PHE A 77 2.73 -4.38 10.49
N TRP A 78 3.08 -3.36 9.74
CA TRP A 78 4.45 -2.89 9.58
C TRP A 78 4.56 -1.44 9.99
N ARG A 79 5.55 -1.12 10.80
CA ARG A 79 5.97 0.26 11.02
C ARG A 79 6.96 0.63 9.95
N MET A 80 6.67 1.69 9.23
CA MET A 80 7.53 2.16 8.17
C MET A 80 8.46 3.24 8.71
N ASN A 81 9.70 3.20 8.27
CA ASN A 81 10.69 4.20 8.63
C ASN A 81 10.73 5.28 7.56
N ILE A 82 10.42 6.52 7.92
CA ILE A 82 10.40 7.67 7.00
C ILE A 82 11.78 7.94 6.41
N ASP A 83 12.85 7.60 7.14
CA ASP A 83 14.23 7.80 6.71
C ASP A 83 14.76 6.67 5.81
N SER A 84 13.98 5.63 5.58
CA SER A 84 14.34 4.52 4.70
C SER A 84 13.62 4.64 3.35
N LYS A 85 14.23 4.07 2.32
CA LYS A 85 13.62 3.97 0.99
C LYS A 85 12.74 2.73 0.91
N ASP A 86 11.72 2.68 1.76
CA ASP A 86 10.82 1.55 1.80
C ASP A 86 9.94 1.50 0.56
N GLN A 87 9.70 0.30 0.08
CA GLN A 87 8.81 0.01 -1.04
C GLN A 87 7.85 -1.11 -0.67
N VAL A 88 6.73 -1.14 -1.36
CA VAL A 88 5.76 -2.22 -1.28
C VAL A 88 5.64 -2.87 -2.64
N GLU A 89 5.73 -4.18 -2.70
CA GLU A 89 5.43 -4.96 -3.89
C GLU A 89 4.09 -5.66 -3.74
N CYS A 90 3.14 -5.28 -4.57
CA CYS A 90 1.87 -5.98 -4.73
C CYS A 90 2.05 -7.09 -5.77
N ARG A 91 1.92 -8.34 -5.36
CA ARG A 91 2.20 -9.50 -6.23
C ARG A 91 0.92 -10.24 -6.59
N TYR A 92 0.65 -10.36 -7.89
CA TYR A 92 -0.63 -10.89 -8.38
C TYR A 92 -0.53 -12.30 -8.96
N GLY A 93 0.47 -12.56 -9.72
CA GLY A 93 0.59 -13.84 -10.40
C GLY A 93 2.04 -14.17 -10.70
N GLY A 94 2.37 -14.29 -11.96
CA GLY A 94 3.74 -14.53 -12.39
C GLY A 94 4.70 -13.38 -12.07
N PRO A 95 5.99 -13.55 -12.33
CA PRO A 95 7.03 -12.57 -12.03
C PRO A 95 6.83 -11.21 -12.72
N ASP A 96 6.07 -11.17 -13.82
CA ASP A 96 5.77 -9.95 -14.57
C ASP A 96 4.54 -9.20 -14.04
N GLN A 97 3.85 -9.76 -13.04
CA GLN A 97 2.64 -9.16 -12.46
C GLN A 97 2.91 -8.62 -11.05
N VAL A 98 3.83 -7.71 -10.98
CA VAL A 98 4.24 -7.04 -9.75
C VAL A 98 4.04 -5.53 -9.90
N LEU A 99 3.30 -4.96 -8.97
CA LEU A 99 3.15 -3.51 -8.84
C LEU A 99 4.03 -3.04 -7.69
N ARG A 100 4.95 -2.15 -7.97
CA ARG A 100 5.81 -1.52 -6.95
C ARG A 100 5.28 -0.14 -6.59
N LEU A 101 5.18 0.09 -5.29
CA LEU A 101 4.72 1.34 -4.71
C LEU A 101 5.81 1.94 -3.83
N ASP A 102 6.03 3.24 -3.96
CA ASP A 102 6.93 3.98 -3.08
C ASP A 102 6.25 4.21 -1.73
N ALA A 103 6.81 3.64 -0.67
CA ALA A 103 6.29 3.75 0.68
C ALA A 103 7.11 4.70 1.58
N SER A 104 7.96 5.55 0.99
CA SER A 104 8.82 6.46 1.75
C SER A 104 8.06 7.51 2.57
N ALA A 105 6.83 7.84 2.19
CA ALA A 105 6.00 8.85 2.87
C ALA A 105 4.98 8.27 3.85
N VAL A 106 4.86 6.95 3.97
CA VAL A 106 3.89 6.31 4.86
C VAL A 106 4.56 5.87 6.17
N LYS A 107 3.79 5.85 7.24
CA LYS A 107 4.27 5.50 8.59
C LYS A 107 3.90 4.08 9.01
N ARG A 108 2.80 3.55 8.49
CA ARG A 108 2.25 2.27 8.89
C ARG A 108 1.53 1.59 7.74
N CYS A 109 1.74 0.29 7.61
CA CYS A 109 1.01 -0.56 6.67
C CYS A 109 0.26 -1.65 7.42
N GLU A 110 -0.89 -2.03 6.89
CA GLU A 110 -1.73 -3.11 7.42
C GLU A 110 -2.18 -4.03 6.29
N LEU A 111 -2.01 -5.33 6.50
CA LEU A 111 -2.58 -6.37 5.67
C LEU A 111 -3.71 -7.05 6.43
N ARG A 112 -4.84 -7.25 5.78
CA ARG A 112 -5.92 -8.10 6.26
C ARG A 112 -6.13 -9.26 5.30
N ALA A 113 -6.26 -10.45 5.85
CA ALA A 113 -6.55 -11.65 5.09
C ALA A 113 -7.61 -12.48 5.80
N THR A 114 -8.37 -13.23 5.03
CA THR A 114 -9.39 -14.14 5.53
C THR A 114 -9.02 -15.56 5.15
N LYS A 115 -9.12 -16.47 6.10
CA LYS A 115 -8.86 -17.88 5.86
C LYS A 115 -10.02 -18.51 5.09
N LYS A 116 -9.70 -19.08 3.93
CA LYS A 116 -10.61 -19.85 3.10
C LYS A 116 -10.02 -21.25 2.90
N GLY A 117 -10.53 -22.24 3.63
CA GLY A 117 -9.93 -23.57 3.66
C GLY A 117 -8.55 -23.53 4.33
N ARG A 118 -7.50 -23.94 3.62
CA ARG A 118 -6.10 -23.92 4.08
C ARG A 118 -5.32 -22.69 3.63
N ARG A 119 -5.99 -21.74 2.97
CA ARG A 119 -5.35 -20.54 2.39
C ARG A 119 -5.85 -19.29 3.08
N PHE A 120 -4.96 -18.31 3.19
CA PHE A 120 -5.34 -16.94 3.49
C PHE A 120 -5.51 -16.17 2.17
N VAL A 121 -6.65 -15.50 2.04
CA VAL A 121 -6.94 -14.63 0.91
C VAL A 121 -6.88 -13.19 1.38
N ILE A 122 -6.05 -12.39 0.74
CA ILE A 122 -5.90 -10.97 1.10
C ILE A 122 -7.18 -10.24 0.76
N SER A 123 -7.76 -9.60 1.76
CA SER A 123 -8.96 -8.78 1.61
C SER A 123 -8.64 -7.29 1.54
N ARG A 124 -7.48 -6.86 2.06
CA ARG A 124 -7.04 -5.47 2.04
C ARG A 124 -5.56 -5.36 2.36
N PHE A 125 -4.88 -4.45 1.68
CA PHE A 125 -3.58 -3.94 2.08
C PHE A 125 -3.55 -2.43 1.88
N SER A 126 -3.23 -1.70 2.92
CA SER A 126 -3.16 -0.23 2.89
C SER A 126 -2.10 0.31 3.83
N CYS A 127 -1.54 1.45 3.45
CA CYS A 127 -0.58 2.20 4.24
C CYS A 127 -1.05 3.65 4.44
N VAL A 128 -0.77 4.17 5.58
CA VAL A 128 -1.09 5.56 5.94
C VAL A 128 0.14 6.30 6.46
#